data_fbdba413219975b7ef52a3cc5b0caac9
#
_entry.id   fbdba413219975b7ef52a3cc5b0caac9
#
_cell.length_a   1.000
_cell.length_b   1.000
_cell.length_c   1.000
_cell.angle_alpha   90.00
_cell.angle_beta   90.00
_cell.angle_gamma   90.00
#
_symmetry.space_group_name_H-M   'P 1'
#
loop_
_entity.id
_entity.type
_entity.pdbx_description
1 polymer ?
#
loop_
_entity_poly.entity_id
_entity_poly.type
_entity_poly.pdbx_seq_one_letter_code
_entity_poly.pdbx_strand_id
1 'polypeptide(L)'
;MRNKQKRVLIALGWYDYRLHRGIEKFAQEHDWHLSANLTREKVIPWGWEGHGILAWLGAGDDLAEFVVSVKKPTVDFSYRRPQLRFPRVLEDHAHAAQLAAEHFLSRGFHNFLYYSDTDNWSYEERGRGFVEALKRSGHDCTWLRWHESPAYRDDREQWKHKRKWLLAQLKSKSKPLAVFEANDEQALDVLESCESAGLTVPEQVAIIGAENNLLAANTMHTPISSVDTNLETLGYMGASLLQDLMNGKSLPQKPIRIPATGIITRKSSDLLAINHKGVANSLRFIWEHAAEPITVKDLVGVAAMSRRGLHKAFLENVGRTPGQELQRVRIERAKRLLAESNNKLEVLAGQCGYQSANTFCVAFKQATGMSPKQFRDSMVR
;
A
#
# COMPACT_ATOMS: atom_id res chain seq x y z
N MET A 1 26.97 7.47 -35.58
CA MET A 1 27.55 6.68 -34.45
C MET A 1 26.38 5.97 -33.75
N ARG A 2 26.32 4.63 -33.70
CA ARG A 2 25.32 3.92 -32.89
C ARG A 2 25.57 4.33 -31.43
N ASN A 3 24.57 4.94 -30.80
CA ASN A 3 24.61 5.26 -29.38
C ASN A 3 24.87 3.94 -28.64
N LYS A 4 25.99 3.84 -27.90
CA LYS A 4 26.37 2.58 -27.23
C LYS A 4 25.32 2.30 -26.17
N GLN A 5 24.57 1.20 -26.32
CA GLN A 5 23.51 0.78 -25.43
C GLN A 5 23.96 0.87 -23.95
N LYS A 6 23.17 1.50 -23.09
CA LYS A 6 23.52 1.63 -21.67
C LYS A 6 23.34 0.30 -20.96
N ARG A 7 24.36 -0.14 -20.24
CA ARG A 7 24.33 -1.37 -19.42
C ARG A 7 24.01 -0.99 -17.97
N VAL A 8 22.90 -1.50 -17.46
CA VAL A 8 22.40 -1.21 -16.10
C VAL A 8 22.31 -2.52 -15.31
N LEU A 9 22.86 -2.51 -14.09
CA LEU A 9 22.77 -3.64 -13.18
C LEU A 9 21.52 -3.55 -12.32
N ILE A 10 20.81 -4.67 -12.20
CA ILE A 10 19.75 -4.89 -11.22
C ILE A 10 20.35 -5.58 -10.00
N ALA A 11 20.56 -4.83 -8.90
CA ALA A 11 21.21 -5.27 -7.67
C ALA A 11 20.20 -5.30 -6.50
N LEU A 12 19.16 -6.13 -6.64
CA LEU A 12 18.07 -6.20 -5.68
C LEU A 12 18.34 -7.29 -4.63
N GLY A 13 18.65 -6.89 -3.40
CA GLY A 13 18.77 -7.79 -2.25
C GLY A 13 17.43 -8.36 -1.80
N TRP A 14 16.33 -7.66 -2.09
CA TRP A 14 14.96 -8.16 -2.07
C TRP A 14 14.39 -8.06 -3.48
N TYR A 15 13.70 -9.10 -3.94
CA TYR A 15 13.23 -9.20 -5.31
C TYR A 15 11.70 -9.33 -5.38
N ASP A 16 11.08 -8.44 -6.15
CA ASP A 16 9.70 -8.57 -6.59
C ASP A 16 9.62 -8.37 -8.12
N TYR A 17 8.89 -9.25 -8.80
CA TYR A 17 8.78 -9.22 -10.26
C TYR A 17 8.10 -7.95 -10.79
N ARG A 18 7.22 -7.29 -10.00
CA ARG A 18 6.53 -6.05 -10.36
C ARG A 18 7.50 -4.88 -10.39
N LEU A 19 8.38 -4.79 -9.40
CA LEU A 19 9.48 -3.82 -9.39
C LEU A 19 10.36 -4.00 -10.63
N HIS A 20 10.75 -5.25 -10.91
CA HIS A 20 11.56 -5.58 -12.09
C HIS A 20 10.83 -5.22 -13.39
N ARG A 21 9.53 -5.50 -13.51
CA ARG A 21 8.72 -5.17 -14.69
C ARG A 21 8.67 -3.66 -14.95
N GLY A 22 8.56 -2.84 -13.91
CA GLY A 22 8.64 -1.37 -14.05
C GLY A 22 10.01 -0.91 -14.58
N ILE A 23 11.08 -1.50 -14.08
CA ILE A 23 12.45 -1.25 -14.57
C ILE A 23 12.58 -1.69 -16.04
N GLU A 24 12.10 -2.88 -16.37
CA GLU A 24 12.17 -3.45 -17.73
C GLU A 24 11.41 -2.59 -18.73
N LYS A 25 10.21 -2.11 -18.38
CA LYS A 25 9.42 -1.21 -19.22
C LYS A 25 10.21 0.06 -19.58
N PHE A 26 10.81 0.71 -18.59
CA PHE A 26 11.65 1.88 -18.82
C PHE A 26 12.88 1.53 -19.68
N ALA A 27 13.51 0.41 -19.42
CA ALA A 27 14.71 -0.04 -20.16
C ALA A 27 14.42 -0.28 -21.65
N GLN A 28 13.26 -0.87 -21.98
CA GLN A 28 12.81 -1.06 -23.37
C GLN A 28 12.58 0.26 -24.09
N GLU A 29 11.94 1.23 -23.41
CA GLU A 29 11.68 2.57 -23.97
C GLU A 29 12.97 3.37 -24.24
N HIS A 30 14.07 3.05 -23.53
CA HIS A 30 15.32 3.83 -23.55
C HIS A 30 16.55 3.02 -24.04
N ASP A 31 16.33 1.88 -24.68
CA ASP A 31 17.37 1.00 -25.24
C ASP A 31 18.49 0.64 -24.23
N TRP A 32 18.09 0.18 -23.03
CA TRP A 32 19.02 -0.30 -22.02
C TRP A 32 19.25 -1.80 -22.14
N HIS A 33 20.45 -2.23 -21.79
CA HIS A 33 20.75 -3.64 -21.50
C HIS A 33 20.72 -3.84 -19.98
N LEU A 34 19.80 -4.68 -19.50
CA LEU A 34 19.69 -5.02 -18.08
C LEU A 34 20.53 -6.25 -17.74
N SER A 35 21.44 -6.10 -16.77
CA SER A 35 22.21 -7.21 -16.17
C SER A 35 21.48 -7.67 -14.90
N ALA A 36 20.77 -8.80 -14.97
CA ALA A 36 19.96 -9.33 -13.86
C ALA A 36 20.52 -10.62 -13.25
N ASN A 37 21.81 -10.91 -13.43
CA ASN A 37 22.45 -12.16 -12.99
C ASN A 37 22.35 -12.35 -11.47
N LEU A 38 22.54 -11.27 -10.68
CA LEU A 38 22.39 -11.32 -9.23
C LEU A 38 21.02 -11.86 -8.79
N THR A 39 19.98 -11.48 -9.51
CA THR A 39 18.60 -11.90 -9.21
C THR A 39 18.37 -13.39 -9.44
N ARG A 40 19.00 -13.94 -10.46
CA ARG A 40 18.89 -15.36 -10.84
C ARG A 40 19.82 -16.26 -10.04
N GLU A 41 21.08 -15.86 -9.90
CA GLU A 41 22.16 -16.71 -9.40
C GLU A 41 22.48 -16.44 -7.93
N LYS A 42 21.92 -15.34 -7.36
CA LYS A 42 22.21 -14.86 -5.99
C LYS A 42 23.72 -14.66 -5.73
N VAL A 43 24.50 -14.45 -6.79
CA VAL A 43 25.94 -14.21 -6.74
C VAL A 43 26.21 -12.74 -7.02
N ILE A 44 27.00 -12.10 -6.15
CA ILE A 44 27.42 -10.72 -6.33
C ILE A 44 28.43 -10.67 -7.50
N PRO A 45 28.16 -9.86 -8.55
CA PRO A 45 29.00 -9.83 -9.74
C PRO A 45 30.22 -8.92 -9.55
N TRP A 46 31.15 -9.30 -8.68
CA TRP A 46 32.40 -8.56 -8.46
C TRP A 46 33.11 -8.30 -9.79
N GLY A 47 33.57 -7.07 -10.01
CA GLY A 47 34.19 -6.66 -11.26
C GLY A 47 33.20 -6.31 -12.39
N TRP A 48 31.91 -6.22 -12.09
CA TRP A 48 30.93 -5.80 -13.10
C TRP A 48 31.23 -4.38 -13.62
N GLU A 49 31.14 -4.23 -14.93
CA GLU A 49 31.34 -2.97 -15.64
C GLU A 49 30.07 -2.56 -16.39
N GLY A 50 29.59 -1.37 -16.13
CA GLY A 50 28.42 -0.78 -16.79
C GLY A 50 28.26 0.71 -16.50
N HIS A 51 27.05 1.23 -16.70
CA HIS A 51 26.78 2.66 -16.66
C HIS A 51 26.04 3.10 -15.39
N GLY A 52 25.20 2.22 -14.78
CA GLY A 52 24.42 2.55 -13.60
C GLY A 52 23.86 1.33 -12.90
N ILE A 53 23.40 1.51 -11.67
CA ILE A 53 22.92 0.44 -10.79
C ILE A 53 21.56 0.83 -10.22
N LEU A 54 20.60 -0.09 -10.28
CA LEU A 54 19.33 -0.07 -9.54
C LEU A 54 19.44 -1.06 -8.39
N ALA A 55 19.43 -0.58 -7.16
CA ALA A 55 19.74 -1.38 -5.99
C ALA A 55 18.59 -1.41 -4.97
N TRP A 56 18.48 -2.52 -4.24
CA TRP A 56 17.74 -2.62 -3.00
C TRP A 56 18.71 -3.08 -1.91
N LEU A 57 19.25 -2.13 -1.14
CA LEU A 57 20.34 -2.36 -0.19
C LEU A 57 19.84 -2.76 1.21
N GLY A 58 18.72 -3.47 1.27
CA GLY A 58 18.10 -3.91 2.52
C GLY A 58 18.67 -5.20 3.09
N ALA A 59 19.32 -6.03 2.29
CA ALA A 59 19.81 -7.35 2.66
C ALA A 59 21.34 -7.44 2.52
N GLY A 60 21.99 -7.98 3.57
CA GLY A 60 23.42 -8.27 3.57
C GLY A 60 24.36 -7.06 3.47
N ASP A 61 25.57 -7.19 3.98
CA ASP A 61 26.61 -6.15 3.89
C ASP A 61 27.36 -6.22 2.56
N ASP A 62 27.60 -7.43 2.05
CA ASP A 62 28.37 -7.69 0.84
C ASP A 62 27.81 -6.99 -0.41
N LEU A 63 26.45 -6.97 -0.55
CA LEU A 63 25.82 -6.28 -1.66
C LEU A 63 26.02 -4.77 -1.59
N ALA A 64 25.94 -4.19 -0.40
CA ALA A 64 26.17 -2.76 -0.20
C ALA A 64 27.64 -2.38 -0.44
N GLU A 65 28.58 -3.18 0.03
CA GLU A 65 30.01 -3.03 -0.21
C GLU A 65 30.33 -3.08 -1.71
N PHE A 66 29.81 -4.08 -2.41
CA PHE A 66 29.94 -4.21 -3.86
C PHE A 66 29.42 -2.94 -4.57
N VAL A 67 28.19 -2.50 -4.30
CA VAL A 67 27.59 -1.35 -4.96
C VAL A 67 28.39 -0.07 -4.72
N VAL A 68 28.90 0.14 -3.51
CA VAL A 68 29.79 1.26 -3.17
C VAL A 68 31.11 1.17 -3.94
N SER A 69 31.70 -0.03 -4.06
CA SER A 69 33.01 -0.25 -4.71
C SER A 69 32.97 0.05 -6.22
N VAL A 70 31.83 -0.18 -6.87
CA VAL A 70 31.66 0.01 -8.34
C VAL A 70 31.71 1.49 -8.74
N LYS A 71 31.37 2.42 -7.84
CA LYS A 71 31.43 3.89 -8.04
C LYS A 71 30.64 4.37 -9.29
N LYS A 72 29.49 3.77 -9.57
CA LYS A 72 28.61 4.17 -10.67
C LYS A 72 27.38 4.90 -10.17
N PRO A 73 26.71 5.71 -11.01
CA PRO A 73 25.38 6.23 -10.69
C PRO A 73 24.47 5.12 -10.14
N THR A 74 23.89 5.34 -8.98
CA THR A 74 23.11 4.31 -8.27
C THR A 74 21.83 4.93 -7.73
N VAL A 75 20.70 4.24 -7.89
CA VAL A 75 19.43 4.54 -7.21
C VAL A 75 19.12 3.39 -6.26
N ASP A 76 18.82 3.72 -4.99
CA ASP A 76 18.45 2.75 -3.97
C ASP A 76 16.93 2.79 -3.68
N PHE A 77 16.28 1.64 -3.72
CA PHE A 77 14.86 1.46 -3.39
C PHE A 77 14.61 1.20 -1.89
N SER A 78 15.65 1.29 -1.06
CA SER A 78 15.59 1.00 0.38
C SER A 78 16.09 2.19 1.21
N TYR A 79 15.57 2.32 2.43
CA TYR A 79 16.09 3.27 3.43
C TYR A 79 16.81 2.56 4.59
N ARG A 80 17.17 1.29 4.43
CA ARG A 80 17.85 0.51 5.49
C ARG A 80 19.27 0.98 5.79
N ARG A 81 19.91 1.64 4.81
CA ARG A 81 21.28 2.18 4.93
C ARG A 81 21.28 3.69 4.66
N PRO A 82 20.71 4.49 5.57
CA PRO A 82 20.59 5.94 5.38
C PRO A 82 21.95 6.65 5.30
N GLN A 83 23.02 6.05 5.85
CA GLN A 83 24.39 6.55 5.78
C GLN A 83 24.96 6.52 4.35
N LEU A 84 24.46 5.65 3.47
CA LEU A 84 24.83 5.64 2.07
C LEU A 84 24.02 6.73 1.35
N ARG A 85 24.74 7.72 0.80
CA ARG A 85 24.15 8.92 0.16
C ARG A 85 23.70 8.66 -1.28
N PHE A 86 23.01 7.56 -1.53
CA PHE A 86 22.39 7.32 -2.84
C PHE A 86 21.05 8.04 -2.95
N PRO A 87 20.69 8.58 -4.12
CA PRO A 87 19.32 8.98 -4.43
C PRO A 87 18.36 7.80 -4.25
N ARG A 88 17.15 8.09 -3.76
CA ARG A 88 16.19 7.04 -3.43
C ARG A 88 14.84 7.27 -4.06
N VAL A 89 14.24 6.18 -4.49
CA VAL A 89 12.80 6.10 -4.80
C VAL A 89 12.21 5.07 -3.86
N LEU A 90 11.24 5.46 -3.06
CA LEU A 90 10.69 4.67 -1.96
C LEU A 90 9.17 4.58 -2.07
N GLU A 91 8.60 3.52 -1.54
CA GLU A 91 7.15 3.45 -1.29
C GLU A 91 6.74 4.54 -0.29
N ASP A 92 5.54 5.10 -0.46
CA ASP A 92 4.93 5.97 0.53
C ASP A 92 4.19 5.13 1.57
N HIS A 93 4.92 4.66 2.57
CA HIS A 93 4.38 3.82 3.64
C HIS A 93 3.34 4.54 4.51
N ALA A 94 3.46 5.86 4.67
CA ALA A 94 2.48 6.66 5.41
C ALA A 94 1.14 6.72 4.66
N HIS A 95 1.16 6.90 3.33
CA HIS A 95 -0.04 6.84 2.50
C HIS A 95 -0.67 5.44 2.50
N ALA A 96 0.14 4.37 2.39
CA ALA A 96 -0.34 2.99 2.48
C ALA A 96 -1.07 2.73 3.81
N ALA A 97 -0.51 3.19 4.91
CA ALA A 97 -1.09 3.07 6.24
C ALA A 97 -2.38 3.90 6.40
N GLN A 98 -2.43 5.09 5.82
CA GLN A 98 -3.64 5.92 5.81
C GLN A 98 -4.79 5.19 5.09
N LEU A 99 -4.53 4.58 3.93
CA LEU A 99 -5.53 3.80 3.19
C LEU A 99 -6.07 2.63 4.02
N ALA A 100 -5.20 1.91 4.75
CA ALA A 100 -5.61 0.82 5.63
C ALA A 100 -6.50 1.32 6.78
N ALA A 101 -6.14 2.44 7.42
CA ALA A 101 -6.95 3.05 8.47
C ALA A 101 -8.33 3.50 7.94
N GLU A 102 -8.37 4.17 6.80
CA GLU A 102 -9.61 4.62 6.17
C GLU A 102 -10.51 3.45 5.76
N HIS A 103 -9.92 2.35 5.28
CA HIS A 103 -10.67 1.15 4.95
C HIS A 103 -11.41 0.57 6.17
N PHE A 104 -10.74 0.43 7.30
CA PHE A 104 -11.36 -0.08 8.50
C PHE A 104 -12.36 0.89 9.12
N LEU A 105 -12.00 2.18 9.22
CA LEU A 105 -12.90 3.22 9.73
C LEU A 105 -14.19 3.32 8.91
N SER A 106 -14.10 3.26 7.58
CA SER A 106 -15.26 3.30 6.70
C SER A 106 -16.18 2.08 6.85
N ARG A 107 -15.66 0.99 7.42
CA ARG A 107 -16.40 -0.24 7.70
C ARG A 107 -16.91 -0.32 9.15
N GLY A 108 -16.66 0.73 9.96
CA GLY A 108 -17.16 0.86 11.34
C GLY A 108 -16.39 0.06 12.37
N PHE A 109 -15.13 -0.24 12.11
CA PHE A 109 -14.28 -0.81 13.15
C PHE A 109 -13.89 0.25 14.18
N HIS A 110 -13.75 -0.17 15.44
CA HIS A 110 -13.38 0.68 16.58
C HIS A 110 -12.21 0.10 17.40
N ASN A 111 -11.84 -1.15 17.18
CA ASN A 111 -10.69 -1.79 17.82
C ASN A 111 -9.62 -2.06 16.77
N PHE A 112 -8.42 -1.53 16.98
CA PHE A 112 -7.35 -1.55 15.99
C PHE A 112 -6.07 -2.12 16.56
N LEU A 113 -5.38 -2.88 15.71
CA LEU A 113 -4.10 -3.47 16.00
C LEU A 113 -3.20 -3.34 14.78
N TYR A 114 -1.95 -2.95 14.99
CA TYR A 114 -0.88 -3.08 14.00
C TYR A 114 0.09 -4.16 14.46
N TYR A 115 0.53 -5.03 13.55
CA TYR A 115 1.47 -6.09 13.86
C TYR A 115 2.72 -6.00 12.97
N SER A 116 3.91 -6.13 13.60
CA SER A 116 5.20 -6.28 12.94
C SER A 116 6.08 -7.29 13.68
N ASP A 117 6.77 -8.16 12.94
CA ASP A 117 7.60 -9.21 13.52
C ASP A 117 9.06 -8.82 13.70
N THR A 118 9.56 -7.86 12.92
CA THR A 118 10.93 -7.38 12.95
C THR A 118 11.01 -5.85 12.97
N ASP A 119 12.17 -5.31 13.29
CA ASP A 119 12.47 -3.88 13.28
C ASP A 119 12.88 -3.39 11.86
N ASN A 120 12.01 -3.50 10.91
CA ASN A 120 12.24 -2.98 9.57
C ASN A 120 11.76 -1.53 9.48
N TRP A 121 12.57 -0.62 8.91
CA TRP A 121 12.22 0.79 8.78
C TRP A 121 10.88 1.01 8.05
N SER A 122 10.57 0.20 7.03
CA SER A 122 9.30 0.27 6.29
C SER A 122 8.12 -0.14 7.15
N TYR A 123 8.29 -1.14 8.01
CA TYR A 123 7.26 -1.60 8.95
C TYR A 123 7.02 -0.55 10.03
N GLU A 124 8.09 0.10 10.52
CA GLU A 124 7.99 1.20 11.47
C GLU A 124 7.29 2.43 10.86
N GLU A 125 7.58 2.79 9.60
CA GLU A 125 6.86 3.88 8.93
C GLU A 125 5.38 3.55 8.72
N ARG A 126 5.05 2.33 8.28
CA ARG A 126 3.65 1.88 8.13
C ARG A 126 2.93 1.90 9.47
N GLY A 127 3.54 1.36 10.53
CA GLY A 127 2.94 1.34 11.87
C GLY A 127 2.67 2.72 12.41
N ARG A 128 3.66 3.64 12.35
CA ARG A 128 3.49 5.04 12.75
C ARG A 128 2.38 5.73 11.96
N GLY A 129 2.39 5.58 10.63
CA GLY A 129 1.37 6.14 9.77
C GLY A 129 -0.04 5.64 10.11
N PHE A 130 -0.20 4.35 10.42
CA PHE A 130 -1.49 3.75 10.81
C PHE A 130 -1.99 4.29 12.16
N VAL A 131 -1.11 4.30 13.18
CA VAL A 131 -1.43 4.85 14.50
C VAL A 131 -1.83 6.32 14.40
N GLU A 132 -1.07 7.13 13.65
CA GLU A 132 -1.36 8.55 13.47
C GLU A 132 -2.67 8.80 12.71
N ALA A 133 -2.96 8.01 11.68
CA ALA A 133 -4.23 8.12 10.93
C ALA A 133 -5.44 7.81 11.82
N LEU A 134 -5.36 6.77 12.63
CA LEU A 134 -6.41 6.40 13.60
C LEU A 134 -6.56 7.46 14.70
N LYS A 135 -5.46 7.96 15.24
CA LYS A 135 -5.47 9.01 16.28
C LYS A 135 -6.15 10.29 15.80
N ARG A 136 -5.89 10.70 14.54
CA ARG A 136 -6.60 11.84 13.92
C ARG A 136 -8.12 11.65 13.83
N SER A 137 -8.58 10.40 13.82
CA SER A 137 -10.00 10.02 13.81
C SER A 137 -10.55 9.69 15.21
N GLY A 138 -9.77 9.96 16.28
CA GLY A 138 -10.20 9.76 17.67
C GLY A 138 -10.11 8.31 18.16
N HIS A 139 -9.31 7.46 17.52
CA HIS A 139 -9.16 6.05 17.88
C HIS A 139 -7.74 5.72 18.31
N ASP A 140 -7.62 4.82 19.30
CA ASP A 140 -6.36 4.23 19.72
C ASP A 140 -6.04 2.96 18.91
N CYS A 141 -4.76 2.66 18.80
CA CYS A 141 -4.25 1.45 18.15
C CYS A 141 -3.26 0.73 19.05
N THR A 142 -3.42 -0.58 19.22
CA THR A 142 -2.39 -1.42 19.84
C THR A 142 -1.34 -1.75 18.78
N TRP A 143 -0.07 -1.50 19.07
CA TRP A 143 1.04 -1.95 18.22
C TRP A 143 1.73 -3.14 18.84
N LEU A 144 1.66 -4.30 18.19
CA LEU A 144 2.36 -5.52 18.59
C LEU A 144 3.66 -5.65 17.80
N ARG A 145 4.79 -5.63 18.50
CA ARG A 145 6.13 -5.88 17.97
C ARG A 145 6.64 -7.20 18.50
N TRP A 146 6.78 -8.19 17.61
CA TRP A 146 7.26 -9.51 18.05
C TRP A 146 8.68 -9.45 18.62
N HIS A 147 9.59 -8.76 17.93
CA HIS A 147 11.01 -8.65 18.33
C HIS A 147 11.23 -7.92 19.66
N GLU A 148 10.28 -7.08 20.12
CA GLU A 148 10.28 -6.41 21.42
C GLU A 148 9.50 -7.20 22.49
N SER A 149 8.88 -8.31 22.11
CA SER A 149 8.03 -9.10 23.01
C SER A 149 8.86 -9.79 24.08
N PRO A 150 8.41 -9.85 25.36
CA PRO A 150 9.03 -10.68 26.38
C PRO A 150 9.07 -12.18 26.03
N ALA A 151 8.26 -12.61 25.08
CA ALA A 151 8.25 -13.99 24.58
C ALA A 151 9.25 -14.24 23.45
N TYR A 152 9.89 -13.18 22.91
CA TYR A 152 10.87 -13.31 21.84
C TYR A 152 12.04 -14.20 22.28
N ARG A 153 12.40 -15.15 21.46
CA ARG A 153 13.56 -16.02 21.60
C ARG A 153 14.17 -16.20 20.22
N ASP A 154 15.45 -15.95 20.08
CA ASP A 154 16.21 -16.21 18.85
C ASP A 154 16.77 -17.63 18.90
N ASP A 155 15.89 -18.61 18.74
CA ASP A 155 16.20 -20.03 18.80
C ASP A 155 15.47 -20.80 17.69
N ARG A 156 15.72 -22.12 17.62
CA ARG A 156 15.13 -23.01 16.61
C ARG A 156 13.60 -23.15 16.76
N GLU A 157 13.03 -22.80 17.90
CA GLU A 157 11.59 -22.84 18.18
C GLU A 157 10.93 -21.46 18.09
N GLN A 158 11.63 -20.44 17.61
CA GLN A 158 11.16 -19.06 17.52
C GLN A 158 9.76 -18.96 16.87
N TRP A 159 9.54 -19.70 15.79
CA TRP A 159 8.23 -19.74 15.12
C TRP A 159 7.10 -20.21 16.06
N LYS A 160 7.35 -21.24 16.89
CA LYS A 160 6.38 -21.76 17.85
C LYS A 160 6.09 -20.76 18.98
N HIS A 161 7.12 -20.06 19.45
CA HIS A 161 6.97 -19.03 20.47
C HIS A 161 6.19 -17.83 19.91
N LYS A 162 6.52 -17.38 18.70
CA LYS A 162 5.80 -16.30 17.99
C LYS A 162 4.31 -16.63 17.85
N ARG A 163 3.99 -17.82 17.35
CA ARG A 163 2.61 -18.25 17.14
C ARG A 163 1.80 -18.32 18.43
N LYS A 164 2.38 -18.88 19.50
CA LYS A 164 1.72 -18.95 20.82
C LYS A 164 1.45 -17.57 21.40
N TRP A 165 2.42 -16.67 21.29
CA TRP A 165 2.29 -15.30 21.76
C TRP A 165 1.24 -14.52 20.94
N LEU A 166 1.30 -14.57 19.63
CA LEU A 166 0.36 -13.87 18.74
C LEU A 166 -1.09 -14.33 18.99
N LEU A 167 -1.29 -15.63 19.10
CA LEU A 167 -2.60 -16.21 19.45
C LEU A 167 -3.13 -15.68 20.80
N ALA A 168 -2.30 -15.59 21.82
CA ALA A 168 -2.70 -15.02 23.11
C ALA A 168 -3.07 -13.53 22.98
N GLN A 169 -2.29 -12.76 22.24
CA GLN A 169 -2.58 -11.34 21.98
C GLN A 169 -3.92 -11.16 21.26
N LEU A 170 -4.16 -11.93 20.20
CA LEU A 170 -5.40 -11.85 19.42
C LEU A 170 -6.62 -12.22 20.29
N LYS A 171 -6.53 -13.23 21.12
CA LYS A 171 -7.63 -13.62 22.03
C LYS A 171 -7.96 -12.55 23.08
N SER A 172 -6.98 -11.82 23.55
CA SER A 172 -7.16 -10.81 24.62
C SER A 172 -7.82 -9.50 24.13
N LYS A 173 -7.90 -9.25 22.83
CA LYS A 173 -8.43 -8.00 22.30
C LYS A 173 -9.94 -8.03 22.08
N SER A 174 -10.60 -6.90 22.28
CA SER A 174 -12.03 -6.72 21.98
C SER A 174 -12.33 -6.97 20.50
N LYS A 175 -13.53 -7.48 20.21
CA LYS A 175 -14.01 -7.80 18.87
C LYS A 175 -15.21 -6.92 18.49
N PRO A 176 -15.45 -6.63 17.20
CA PRO A 176 -14.59 -6.98 16.06
C PRO A 176 -13.26 -6.21 16.10
N LEU A 177 -12.17 -6.88 15.73
CA LEU A 177 -10.81 -6.34 15.72
C LEU A 177 -10.35 -6.14 14.27
N ALA A 178 -9.84 -4.96 13.96
CA ALA A 178 -9.18 -4.65 12.69
C ALA A 178 -7.67 -4.75 12.87
N VAL A 179 -7.02 -5.61 12.08
CA VAL A 179 -5.57 -5.83 12.14
C VAL A 179 -4.94 -5.43 10.82
N PHE A 180 -3.99 -4.49 10.89
CA PHE A 180 -3.12 -4.15 9.78
C PHE A 180 -1.73 -4.70 10.04
N GLU A 181 -1.18 -5.42 9.07
CA GLU A 181 0.12 -6.05 9.17
C GLU A 181 1.15 -5.32 8.32
N ALA A 182 2.40 -5.51 8.73
CA ALA A 182 3.52 -4.88 8.07
C ALA A 182 3.66 -5.31 6.59
N ASN A 183 3.33 -6.57 6.26
CA ASN A 183 3.25 -7.08 4.89
C ASN A 183 2.28 -8.29 4.81
N ASP A 184 2.11 -8.85 3.61
CA ASP A 184 1.17 -9.94 3.37
C ASP A 184 1.64 -11.27 3.99
N GLU A 185 2.94 -11.51 4.14
CA GLU A 185 3.44 -12.72 4.82
C GLU A 185 3.10 -12.70 6.32
N GLN A 186 3.21 -11.54 6.95
CA GLN A 186 2.80 -11.40 8.36
C GLN A 186 1.29 -11.48 8.53
N ALA A 187 0.53 -11.07 7.52
CA ALA A 187 -0.92 -11.26 7.51
C ALA A 187 -1.31 -12.74 7.49
N LEU A 188 -0.50 -13.61 6.86
CA LEU A 188 -0.67 -15.07 6.97
C LEU A 188 -0.44 -15.56 8.40
N ASP A 189 0.59 -15.08 9.10
CA ASP A 189 0.84 -15.46 10.51
C ASP A 189 -0.38 -15.14 11.40
N VAL A 190 -1.00 -13.98 11.18
CA VAL A 190 -2.22 -13.57 11.92
C VAL A 190 -3.42 -14.44 11.54
N LEU A 191 -3.62 -14.71 10.25
CA LEU A 191 -4.72 -15.56 9.77
C LEU A 191 -4.63 -16.97 10.34
N GLU A 192 -3.47 -17.62 10.25
CA GLU A 192 -3.23 -18.95 10.83
C GLU A 192 -3.41 -18.97 12.35
N SER A 193 -3.03 -17.88 13.03
CA SER A 193 -3.25 -17.74 14.46
C SER A 193 -4.73 -17.62 14.80
N CYS A 194 -5.52 -16.91 13.98
CA CYS A 194 -6.97 -16.82 14.12
C CYS A 194 -7.62 -18.19 13.93
N GLU A 195 -7.28 -18.93 12.88
CA GLU A 195 -7.79 -20.29 12.64
C GLU A 195 -7.49 -21.22 13.81
N SER A 196 -6.25 -21.20 14.32
CA SER A 196 -5.84 -22.00 15.48
C SER A 196 -6.53 -21.58 16.79
N ALA A 197 -6.99 -20.33 16.86
CA ALA A 197 -7.71 -19.79 18.02
C ALA A 197 -9.22 -20.06 17.96
N GLY A 198 -9.75 -20.53 16.81
CA GLY A 198 -11.18 -20.61 16.53
C GLY A 198 -11.83 -19.23 16.33
N LEU A 199 -11.06 -18.22 15.95
CA LEU A 199 -11.55 -16.88 15.63
C LEU A 199 -11.94 -16.80 14.15
N THR A 200 -13.14 -16.29 13.88
CA THR A 200 -13.61 -16.13 12.49
C THR A 200 -13.02 -14.89 11.83
N VAL A 201 -12.59 -15.07 10.58
CA VAL A 201 -12.10 -13.98 9.71
C VAL A 201 -13.05 -13.87 8.51
N PRO A 202 -13.67 -12.73 8.27
CA PRO A 202 -13.41 -11.41 8.87
C PRO A 202 -14.27 -11.03 10.09
N GLU A 203 -15.23 -11.84 10.54
CA GLU A 203 -16.31 -11.42 11.45
C GLU A 203 -15.78 -11.01 12.83
N GLN A 204 -14.83 -11.73 13.39
CA GLN A 204 -14.21 -11.38 14.67
C GLN A 204 -12.87 -10.63 14.48
N VAL A 205 -12.10 -10.98 13.43
CA VAL A 205 -10.82 -10.36 13.13
C VAL A 205 -10.75 -10.06 11.64
N ALA A 206 -10.79 -8.79 11.27
CA ALA A 206 -10.55 -8.38 9.89
C ALA A 206 -9.07 -8.09 9.68
N ILE A 207 -8.51 -8.53 8.55
CA ILE A 207 -7.08 -8.56 8.27
C ILE A 207 -6.79 -7.81 6.97
N ILE A 208 -5.79 -6.90 6.99
CA ILE A 208 -5.22 -6.26 5.81
C ILE A 208 -3.70 -6.38 5.88
N GLY A 209 -3.09 -6.94 4.85
CA GLY A 209 -1.64 -6.90 4.63
C GLY A 209 -1.19 -5.69 3.81
N ALA A 210 0.04 -5.73 3.34
CA ALA A 210 0.61 -4.73 2.43
C ALA A 210 1.48 -5.41 1.38
N GLU A 211 1.70 -4.72 0.25
CA GLU A 211 2.49 -5.10 -0.92
C GLU A 211 1.71 -5.85 -2.00
N ASN A 212 0.50 -6.35 -1.71
CA ASN A 212 -0.34 -7.11 -2.64
C ASN A 212 0.42 -8.29 -3.30
N ASN A 213 1.16 -9.04 -2.48
CA ASN A 213 1.85 -10.25 -2.90
C ASN A 213 0.84 -11.37 -3.16
N LEU A 214 0.59 -11.70 -4.43
CA LEU A 214 -0.43 -12.68 -4.81
C LEU A 214 -0.14 -14.09 -4.27
N LEU A 215 1.12 -14.44 -4.08
CA LEU A 215 1.49 -15.76 -3.53
C LEU A 215 1.08 -15.87 -2.06
N ALA A 216 1.27 -14.80 -1.27
CA ALA A 216 0.79 -14.76 0.10
C ALA A 216 -0.72 -14.55 0.17
N ALA A 217 -1.24 -13.54 -0.54
CA ALA A 217 -2.62 -13.10 -0.41
C ALA A 217 -3.67 -14.16 -0.80
N ASN A 218 -3.34 -15.12 -1.69
CA ASN A 218 -4.29 -16.13 -2.20
C ASN A 218 -3.99 -17.57 -1.72
N THR A 219 -3.02 -17.76 -0.82
CA THR A 219 -2.58 -19.11 -0.40
C THR A 219 -3.62 -19.82 0.48
N MET A 220 -4.40 -19.07 1.26
CA MET A 220 -5.33 -19.61 2.25
C MET A 220 -6.78 -19.60 1.76
N HIS A 221 -7.66 -20.38 2.44
CA HIS A 221 -9.11 -20.40 2.19
C HIS A 221 -9.78 -19.01 2.36
N THR A 222 -9.16 -18.13 3.14
CA THR A 222 -9.58 -16.75 3.30
C THR A 222 -8.55 -15.83 2.63
N PRO A 223 -8.77 -15.44 1.37
CA PRO A 223 -7.87 -14.54 0.66
C PRO A 223 -7.69 -13.21 1.41
N ILE A 224 -6.43 -12.77 1.54
CA ILE A 224 -6.04 -11.60 2.33
C ILE A 224 -6.19 -10.33 1.51
N SER A 225 -6.93 -9.36 2.05
CA SER A 225 -6.96 -7.99 1.56
C SER A 225 -5.60 -7.35 1.76
N SER A 226 -5.16 -6.54 0.82
CA SER A 226 -3.82 -5.94 0.88
C SER A 226 -3.79 -4.54 0.28
N VAL A 227 -2.94 -3.69 0.83
CA VAL A 227 -2.60 -2.40 0.22
C VAL A 227 -1.63 -2.65 -0.94
N ASP A 228 -1.99 -2.19 -2.13
CA ASP A 228 -1.11 -2.24 -3.30
C ASP A 228 -0.15 -1.04 -3.25
N THR A 229 1.13 -1.31 -3.01
CA THR A 229 2.16 -0.30 -2.81
C THR A 229 2.77 0.24 -4.10
N ASN A 230 2.24 -0.17 -5.27
CA ASN A 230 2.60 0.38 -6.59
C ASN A 230 4.06 0.11 -7.01
N LEU A 231 4.50 -1.14 -6.81
CA LEU A 231 5.90 -1.53 -7.07
C LEU A 231 6.32 -1.37 -8.54
N GLU A 232 5.39 -1.47 -9.50
CA GLU A 232 5.72 -1.27 -10.91
C GLU A 232 6.09 0.19 -11.20
N THR A 233 5.31 1.14 -10.68
CA THR A 233 5.66 2.56 -10.78
C THR A 233 6.94 2.88 -10.02
N LEU A 234 7.17 2.25 -8.85
CA LEU A 234 8.42 2.38 -8.11
C LEU A 234 9.63 2.02 -8.98
N GLY A 235 9.58 0.87 -9.67
CA GLY A 235 10.64 0.41 -10.57
C GLY A 235 10.87 1.34 -11.74
N TYR A 236 9.79 1.77 -12.39
CA TYR A 236 9.85 2.70 -13.53
C TYR A 236 10.46 4.06 -13.12
N MET A 237 10.03 4.63 -12.02
CA MET A 237 10.53 5.92 -11.51
C MET A 237 11.98 5.83 -11.05
N GLY A 238 12.39 4.68 -10.47
CA GLY A 238 13.80 4.44 -10.14
C GLY A 238 14.70 4.39 -11.37
N ALA A 239 14.24 3.74 -12.44
CA ALA A 239 14.95 3.71 -13.71
C ALA A 239 15.02 5.10 -14.36
N SER A 240 13.93 5.87 -14.32
CA SER A 240 13.91 7.26 -14.79
C SER A 240 14.91 8.15 -14.04
N LEU A 241 14.94 8.06 -12.71
CA LEU A 241 15.91 8.77 -11.89
C LEU A 241 17.35 8.36 -12.22
N LEU A 242 17.61 7.05 -12.41
CA LEU A 242 18.93 6.57 -12.80
C LEU A 242 19.36 7.11 -14.17
N GLN A 243 18.44 7.19 -15.13
CA GLN A 243 18.71 7.82 -16.44
C GLN A 243 19.16 9.27 -16.30
N ASP A 244 18.49 10.03 -15.43
CA ASP A 244 18.83 11.42 -15.16
C ASP A 244 20.23 11.54 -14.53
N LEU A 245 20.56 10.68 -13.58
CA LEU A 245 21.89 10.61 -12.96
C LEU A 245 22.98 10.25 -13.96
N MET A 246 22.76 9.26 -14.82
CA MET A 246 23.71 8.88 -15.88
C MET A 246 23.92 9.99 -16.93
N ASN A 247 22.96 10.89 -17.05
CA ASN A 247 23.04 12.08 -17.92
C ASN A 247 23.61 13.32 -17.19
N GLY A 248 24.06 13.18 -15.93
CA GLY A 248 24.70 14.26 -15.16
C GLY A 248 23.72 15.29 -14.57
N LYS A 249 22.42 14.97 -14.48
CA LYS A 249 21.46 15.85 -13.79
C LYS A 249 21.70 15.87 -12.29
N SER A 250 21.27 16.97 -11.65
CA SER A 250 21.40 17.14 -10.20
C SER A 250 20.57 16.12 -9.42
N LEU A 251 21.06 15.72 -8.25
CA LEU A 251 20.40 14.79 -7.35
C LEU A 251 19.17 15.42 -6.69
N PRO A 252 18.06 14.69 -6.52
CA PRO A 252 16.98 15.15 -5.67
C PRO A 252 17.45 15.26 -4.20
N GLN A 253 17.07 16.32 -3.52
CA GLN A 253 17.44 16.55 -2.11
C GLN A 253 16.75 15.59 -1.14
N LYS A 254 15.60 15.06 -1.53
CA LYS A 254 14.79 14.13 -0.72
C LYS A 254 14.43 12.90 -1.54
N PRO A 255 14.19 11.74 -0.90
CA PRO A 255 13.65 10.57 -1.57
C PRO A 255 12.34 10.89 -2.31
N ILE A 256 12.20 10.36 -3.52
CA ILE A 256 10.92 10.35 -4.24
C ILE A 256 10.04 9.29 -3.56
N ARG A 257 8.82 9.66 -3.19
CA ARG A 257 7.85 8.75 -2.56
C ARG A 257 6.76 8.38 -3.56
N ILE A 258 6.56 7.07 -3.76
CA ILE A 258 5.55 6.54 -4.66
C ILE A 258 4.31 6.17 -3.84
N PRO A 259 3.17 6.84 -4.07
CA PRO A 259 1.95 6.54 -3.32
C PRO A 259 1.39 5.17 -3.70
N ALA A 260 0.78 4.50 -2.72
CA ALA A 260 0.01 3.28 -2.93
C ALA A 260 -1.19 3.55 -3.85
N THR A 261 -1.57 2.57 -4.67
CA THR A 261 -2.71 2.70 -5.60
C THR A 261 -4.07 2.55 -4.92
N GLY A 262 -4.13 1.81 -3.80
CA GLY A 262 -5.36 1.54 -3.07
C GLY A 262 -5.31 0.22 -2.32
N ILE A 263 -6.48 -0.25 -1.87
CA ILE A 263 -6.63 -1.56 -1.24
C ILE A 263 -7.31 -2.52 -2.21
N ILE A 264 -6.69 -3.66 -2.41
CA ILE A 264 -7.33 -4.81 -3.05
C ILE A 264 -8.10 -5.56 -1.96
N THR A 265 -9.39 -5.26 -1.87
CA THR A 265 -10.28 -5.90 -0.90
C THR A 265 -10.54 -7.35 -1.30
N ARG A 266 -10.28 -8.26 -0.36
CA ARG A 266 -10.58 -9.69 -0.44
C ARG A 266 -11.36 -10.12 0.80
N LYS A 267 -11.64 -11.42 0.95
CA LYS A 267 -12.50 -11.95 2.02
C LYS A 267 -12.07 -11.54 3.43
N SER A 268 -10.76 -11.42 3.71
CA SER A 268 -10.24 -11.19 5.07
C SER A 268 -10.62 -9.84 5.70
N SER A 269 -11.09 -8.87 4.92
CA SER A 269 -11.59 -7.57 5.44
C SER A 269 -12.89 -7.11 4.79
N ASP A 270 -13.56 -7.99 4.04
CA ASP A 270 -14.83 -7.67 3.37
C ASP A 270 -16.01 -7.84 4.35
N LEU A 271 -16.00 -7.06 5.40
CA LEU A 271 -17.02 -7.03 6.45
C LEU A 271 -17.36 -5.59 6.83
N LEU A 272 -18.65 -5.37 7.10
CA LEU A 272 -19.14 -4.16 7.77
C LEU A 272 -19.32 -4.46 9.27
N ALA A 273 -18.49 -3.87 10.09
CA ALA A 273 -18.57 -3.93 11.55
C ALA A 273 -19.62 -2.94 12.13
N ILE A 274 -20.66 -2.66 11.35
CA ILE A 274 -21.71 -1.67 11.67
C ILE A 274 -22.99 -2.40 12.03
N ASN A 275 -23.44 -2.26 13.27
CA ASN A 275 -24.67 -2.89 13.76
C ASN A 275 -25.94 -2.21 13.19
N HIS A 276 -25.86 -1.00 12.66
CA HIS A 276 -27.01 -0.28 12.13
C HIS A 276 -27.34 -0.72 10.71
N LYS A 277 -28.35 -1.58 10.56
CA LYS A 277 -28.72 -2.22 9.28
C LYS A 277 -28.90 -1.24 8.12
N GLY A 278 -29.56 -0.08 8.32
CA GLY A 278 -29.74 0.92 7.27
C GLY A 278 -28.43 1.54 6.79
N VAL A 279 -27.49 1.80 7.71
CA VAL A 279 -26.13 2.30 7.38
C VAL A 279 -25.34 1.24 6.63
N ALA A 280 -25.35 -0.01 7.13
CA ALA A 280 -24.66 -1.12 6.50
C ALA A 280 -25.13 -1.37 5.05
N ASN A 281 -26.47 -1.38 4.83
CA ASN A 281 -27.03 -1.52 3.49
C ASN A 281 -26.63 -0.36 2.56
N SER A 282 -26.66 0.88 3.05
CA SER A 282 -26.26 2.05 2.26
C SER A 282 -24.78 2.03 1.90
N LEU A 283 -23.90 1.62 2.82
CA LEU A 283 -22.47 1.50 2.54
C LEU A 283 -22.19 0.42 1.49
N ARG A 284 -22.81 -0.76 1.61
CA ARG A 284 -22.70 -1.81 0.61
C ARG A 284 -23.16 -1.31 -0.76
N PHE A 285 -24.28 -0.64 -0.82
CA PHE A 285 -24.81 -0.06 -2.06
C PHE A 285 -23.87 1.00 -2.64
N ILE A 286 -23.26 1.87 -1.82
CA ILE A 286 -22.24 2.82 -2.29
C ILE A 286 -21.05 2.07 -2.92
N TRP A 287 -20.53 1.03 -2.29
CA TRP A 287 -19.35 0.32 -2.81
C TRP A 287 -19.62 -0.42 -4.10
N GLU A 288 -20.81 -1.00 -4.25
CA GLU A 288 -21.22 -1.73 -5.45
C GLU A 288 -21.53 -0.77 -6.61
N HIS A 289 -22.14 0.39 -6.33
CA HIS A 289 -22.70 1.28 -7.34
C HIS A 289 -22.03 2.67 -7.43
N ALA A 290 -20.90 2.92 -6.77
CA ALA A 290 -20.25 4.24 -6.80
C ALA A 290 -19.86 4.71 -8.21
N ALA A 291 -19.63 3.78 -9.15
CA ALA A 291 -19.36 4.07 -10.56
C ALA A 291 -20.60 4.56 -11.33
N GLU A 292 -21.78 4.36 -10.79
CA GLU A 292 -23.03 4.77 -11.37
C GLU A 292 -23.46 6.17 -10.84
N PRO A 293 -24.36 6.88 -11.51
CA PRO A 293 -24.78 8.22 -11.09
C PRO A 293 -25.78 8.19 -9.92
N ILE A 294 -25.49 7.33 -8.89
CA ILE A 294 -26.30 7.27 -7.67
C ILE A 294 -26.20 8.55 -6.84
N THR A 295 -27.24 8.81 -6.06
CA THR A 295 -27.39 10.00 -5.22
C THR A 295 -27.71 9.63 -3.77
N VAL A 296 -27.69 10.61 -2.85
CA VAL A 296 -28.13 10.38 -1.46
C VAL A 296 -29.59 9.95 -1.38
N LYS A 297 -30.44 10.30 -2.38
CA LYS A 297 -31.84 9.86 -2.43
C LYS A 297 -31.96 8.34 -2.59
N ASP A 298 -31.08 7.76 -3.39
CA ASP A 298 -31.05 6.31 -3.61
C ASP A 298 -30.62 5.59 -2.33
N LEU A 299 -29.65 6.16 -1.58
CA LEU A 299 -29.21 5.65 -0.28
C LEU A 299 -30.33 5.68 0.77
N VAL A 300 -31.16 6.72 0.76
CA VAL A 300 -32.34 6.83 1.62
C VAL A 300 -33.33 5.71 1.33
N GLY A 301 -33.56 5.38 0.06
CA GLY A 301 -34.38 4.25 -0.37
C GLY A 301 -33.85 2.91 0.12
N VAL A 302 -32.55 2.66 -0.11
CA VAL A 302 -31.86 1.40 0.30
C VAL A 302 -31.84 1.24 1.83
N ALA A 303 -31.67 2.33 2.58
CA ALA A 303 -31.68 2.31 4.04
C ALA A 303 -33.07 2.08 4.64
N ALA A 304 -34.15 2.31 3.89
CA ALA A 304 -35.51 2.37 4.36
C ALA A 304 -35.69 3.35 5.53
N MET A 305 -35.07 4.54 5.44
CA MET A 305 -35.03 5.57 6.49
C MET A 305 -35.41 6.94 5.96
N SER A 306 -35.72 7.87 6.85
CA SER A 306 -35.81 9.28 6.45
C SER A 306 -34.40 9.83 6.14
N ARG A 307 -34.32 10.87 5.28
CA ARG A 307 -33.02 11.51 4.95
C ARG A 307 -32.29 12.03 6.21
N ARG A 308 -33.03 12.61 7.15
CA ARG A 308 -32.50 13.11 8.44
C ARG A 308 -31.99 11.95 9.31
N GLY A 309 -32.78 10.87 9.39
CA GLY A 309 -32.41 9.67 10.15
C GLY A 309 -31.15 9.02 9.60
N LEU A 310 -31.05 8.83 8.28
CA LEU A 310 -29.86 8.29 7.64
C LEU A 310 -28.63 9.17 7.86
N HIS A 311 -28.78 10.50 7.74
CA HIS A 311 -27.68 11.44 7.98
C HIS A 311 -27.14 11.31 9.42
N LYS A 312 -28.04 11.30 10.42
CA LYS A 312 -27.67 11.13 11.84
C LYS A 312 -26.98 9.79 12.06
N ALA A 313 -27.57 8.70 11.57
CA ALA A 313 -27.02 7.36 11.73
C ALA A 313 -25.63 7.21 11.08
N PHE A 314 -25.40 7.83 9.92
CA PHE A 314 -24.07 7.85 9.28
C PHE A 314 -23.04 8.60 10.12
N LEU A 315 -23.38 9.77 10.68
CA LEU A 315 -22.47 10.51 11.56
C LEU A 315 -22.09 9.69 12.80
N GLU A 316 -23.06 9.01 13.42
CA GLU A 316 -22.86 8.20 14.62
C GLU A 316 -22.04 6.92 14.36
N ASN A 317 -22.20 6.28 13.20
CA ASN A 317 -21.59 4.96 12.90
C ASN A 317 -20.38 5.04 11.97
N VAL A 318 -20.23 6.11 11.18
CA VAL A 318 -19.17 6.25 10.14
C VAL A 318 -18.37 7.53 10.33
N GLY A 319 -18.82 8.45 11.17
CA GLY A 319 -18.16 9.74 11.43
C GLY A 319 -18.29 10.76 10.29
N ARG A 320 -19.08 10.48 9.25
CA ARG A 320 -19.29 11.35 8.08
C ARG A 320 -20.70 11.17 7.50
N THR A 321 -21.14 12.10 6.67
CA THR A 321 -22.46 12.03 6.05
C THR A 321 -22.51 11.03 4.89
N PRO A 322 -23.71 10.53 4.47
CA PRO A 322 -23.83 9.64 3.30
C PRO A 322 -23.25 10.24 2.02
N GLY A 323 -23.43 11.55 1.80
CA GLY A 323 -22.87 12.25 0.63
C GLY A 323 -21.36 12.35 0.66
N GLN A 324 -20.77 12.62 1.83
CA GLN A 324 -19.32 12.63 1.99
C GLN A 324 -18.71 11.25 1.77
N GLU A 325 -19.36 10.17 2.23
CA GLU A 325 -18.88 8.81 1.99
C GLU A 325 -18.95 8.44 0.51
N LEU A 326 -20.05 8.74 -0.19
CA LEU A 326 -20.16 8.51 -1.63
C LEU A 326 -19.09 9.29 -2.41
N GLN A 327 -18.86 10.56 -2.05
CA GLN A 327 -17.80 11.36 -2.66
C GLN A 327 -16.42 10.76 -2.41
N ARG A 328 -16.12 10.34 -1.17
CA ARG A 328 -14.85 9.70 -0.81
C ARG A 328 -14.56 8.48 -1.67
N VAL A 329 -15.53 7.55 -1.77
CA VAL A 329 -15.38 6.32 -2.57
C VAL A 329 -15.12 6.63 -4.05
N ARG A 330 -15.83 7.63 -4.61
CA ARG A 330 -15.62 8.08 -5.99
C ARG A 330 -14.25 8.70 -6.21
N ILE A 331 -13.75 9.48 -5.25
CA ILE A 331 -12.42 10.11 -5.34
C ILE A 331 -11.32 9.06 -5.24
N GLU A 332 -11.42 8.08 -4.34
CA GLU A 332 -10.43 6.98 -4.28
C GLU A 332 -10.39 6.16 -5.57
N ARG A 333 -11.57 5.88 -6.16
CA ARG A 333 -11.65 5.27 -7.49
C ARG A 333 -10.98 6.13 -8.56
N ALA A 334 -11.19 7.46 -8.53
CA ALA A 334 -10.60 8.39 -9.48
C ALA A 334 -9.06 8.45 -9.37
N LYS A 335 -8.51 8.47 -8.16
CA LYS A 335 -7.05 8.42 -7.94
C LYS A 335 -6.44 7.19 -8.58
N ARG A 336 -7.04 6.01 -8.39
CA ARG A 336 -6.58 4.76 -9.00
C ARG A 336 -6.62 4.82 -10.52
N LEU A 337 -7.76 5.23 -11.11
CA LEU A 337 -7.90 5.31 -12.56
C LEU A 337 -6.97 6.35 -13.20
N LEU A 338 -6.68 7.45 -12.51
CA LEU A 338 -5.70 8.45 -12.94
C LEU A 338 -4.26 7.92 -12.94
N ALA A 339 -3.93 7.02 -12.00
CA ALA A 339 -2.63 6.37 -11.95
C ALA A 339 -2.46 5.26 -13.01
N GLU A 340 -3.54 4.53 -13.30
CA GLU A 340 -3.52 3.34 -14.17
C GLU A 340 -3.78 3.66 -15.66
N SER A 341 -4.29 4.84 -16.00
CA SER A 341 -4.71 5.15 -17.37
C SER A 341 -4.48 6.60 -17.79
N ASN A 342 -4.27 6.77 -19.11
CA ASN A 342 -4.22 8.08 -19.77
C ASN A 342 -5.57 8.50 -20.38
N ASN A 343 -6.68 7.93 -19.88
CA ASN A 343 -8.00 8.26 -20.38
C ASN A 343 -8.33 9.75 -20.23
N LYS A 344 -9.16 10.28 -21.14
CA LYS A 344 -9.67 11.65 -21.07
C LYS A 344 -10.49 11.85 -19.79
N LEU A 345 -10.50 13.06 -19.24
CA LEU A 345 -11.19 13.37 -17.98
C LEU A 345 -12.70 13.14 -18.06
N GLU A 346 -13.30 13.29 -19.25
CA GLU A 346 -14.72 13.00 -19.51
C GLU A 346 -15.04 11.52 -19.27
N VAL A 347 -14.17 10.64 -19.77
CA VAL A 347 -14.31 9.18 -19.61
C VAL A 347 -14.14 8.81 -18.12
N LEU A 348 -13.11 9.36 -17.47
CA LEU A 348 -12.86 9.11 -16.06
C LEU A 348 -13.99 9.61 -15.15
N ALA A 349 -14.57 10.78 -15.45
CA ALA A 349 -15.73 11.30 -14.74
C ALA A 349 -16.91 10.30 -14.78
N GLY A 350 -17.24 9.78 -15.97
CA GLY A 350 -18.27 8.75 -16.13
C GLY A 350 -17.96 7.47 -15.36
N GLN A 351 -16.71 6.98 -15.44
CA GLN A 351 -16.26 5.79 -14.72
C GLN A 351 -16.27 5.95 -13.20
N CYS A 352 -16.27 7.20 -12.69
CA CYS A 352 -16.37 7.52 -11.28
C CYS A 352 -17.77 7.97 -10.83
N GLY A 353 -18.80 7.78 -11.67
CA GLY A 353 -20.18 8.11 -11.33
C GLY A 353 -20.52 9.60 -11.35
N TYR A 354 -19.71 10.44 -12.01
CA TYR A 354 -20.00 11.86 -12.21
C TYR A 354 -20.66 12.09 -13.56
N GLN A 355 -21.67 12.98 -13.59
CA GLN A 355 -22.40 13.30 -14.82
C GLN A 355 -21.60 14.20 -15.78
N SER A 356 -20.58 14.91 -15.29
CA SER A 356 -19.74 15.78 -16.10
C SER A 356 -18.31 15.84 -15.58
N ALA A 357 -17.36 16.09 -16.49
CA ALA A 357 -15.97 16.35 -16.17
C ALA A 357 -15.79 17.55 -15.23
N ASN A 358 -16.61 18.59 -15.39
CA ASN A 358 -16.53 19.79 -14.53
C ASN A 358 -16.85 19.45 -13.09
N THR A 359 -17.98 18.78 -12.82
CA THR A 359 -18.35 18.33 -11.48
C THR A 359 -17.30 17.43 -10.86
N PHE A 360 -16.74 16.52 -11.64
CA PHE A 360 -15.64 15.65 -11.25
C PHE A 360 -14.38 16.46 -10.86
N CYS A 361 -13.93 17.39 -11.70
CA CYS A 361 -12.73 18.19 -11.43
C CYS A 361 -12.87 19.05 -10.17
N VAL A 362 -14.05 19.63 -9.93
CA VAL A 362 -14.33 20.41 -8.71
C VAL A 362 -14.27 19.52 -7.49
N ALA A 363 -14.98 18.38 -7.50
CA ALA A 363 -15.01 17.44 -6.39
C ALA A 363 -13.62 16.87 -6.08
N PHE A 364 -12.86 16.50 -7.11
CA PHE A 364 -11.51 15.98 -6.97
C PHE A 364 -10.55 17.00 -6.36
N LYS A 365 -10.58 18.25 -6.86
CA LYS A 365 -9.75 19.34 -6.32
C LYS A 365 -10.10 19.68 -4.87
N GLN A 366 -11.38 19.70 -4.51
CA GLN A 366 -11.81 19.92 -3.13
C GLN A 366 -11.30 18.83 -2.18
N ALA A 367 -11.30 17.57 -2.63
CA ALA A 367 -10.89 16.42 -1.81
C ALA A 367 -9.38 16.24 -1.73
N THR A 368 -8.61 16.62 -2.77
CA THR A 368 -7.17 16.31 -2.88
C THR A 368 -6.26 17.54 -2.85
N GLY A 369 -6.83 18.74 -2.96
CA GLY A 369 -6.07 19.99 -3.12
C GLY A 369 -5.51 20.22 -4.54
N MET A 370 -5.54 19.23 -5.42
CA MET A 370 -4.99 19.27 -6.77
C MET A 370 -6.06 18.97 -7.83
N SER A 371 -5.90 19.53 -9.04
CA SER A 371 -6.74 19.10 -10.16
C SER A 371 -6.40 17.66 -10.58
N PRO A 372 -7.34 16.90 -11.22
CA PRO A 372 -7.05 15.56 -11.73
C PRO A 372 -5.83 15.49 -12.65
N LYS A 373 -5.63 16.53 -13.48
CA LYS A 373 -4.47 16.65 -14.36
C LYS A 373 -3.18 16.82 -13.55
N GLN A 374 -3.16 17.74 -12.58
CA GLN A 374 -1.98 17.95 -11.71
C GLN A 374 -1.66 16.69 -10.92
N PHE A 375 -2.68 15.96 -10.44
CA PHE A 375 -2.50 14.70 -9.75
C PHE A 375 -1.86 13.65 -10.66
N ARG A 376 -2.38 13.45 -11.88
CA ARG A 376 -1.78 12.55 -12.88
C ARG A 376 -0.33 12.94 -13.19
N ASP A 377 -0.08 14.23 -13.45
CA ASP A 377 1.26 14.74 -13.78
C ASP A 377 2.25 14.56 -12.62
N SER A 378 1.78 14.60 -11.37
CA SER A 378 2.61 14.34 -10.17
C SER A 378 2.99 12.87 -10.00
N MET A 379 2.23 11.95 -10.61
CA MET A 379 2.54 10.53 -10.61
C MET A 379 3.51 10.11 -11.73
N VAL A 380 3.63 10.95 -12.76
CA VAL A 380 4.52 10.72 -13.93
C VAL A 380 5.87 11.45 -13.77
N ARG A 381 5.97 12.36 -12.81
CA ARG A 381 7.22 13.07 -12.46
C ARG A 381 7.91 12.38 -11.30
#